data_9ef1d4f5d9287b7eacb8a3ed5742b543
#
_entry.id   9ef1d4f5d9287b7eacb8a3ed5742b543
#
_cell.length_a   1.000
_cell.length_b   1.000
_cell.length_c   1.000
_cell.angle_alpha   90.00
_cell.angle_beta   90.00
_cell.angle_gamma   90.00
#
_symmetry.space_group_name_H-M   'P 1'
#
loop_
_entity.id
_entity.type
_entity.pdbx_description
1 polymer ?
#
loop_
_entity_poly.entity_id
_entity_poly.type
_entity_poly.pdbx_seq_one_letter_code
_entity_poly.pdbx_strand_id
1 'polypeptide(L)'
;IKSPQDAQNLGISTVYQELNMIPHLSVAENIYLGRYPRRPNGLIHWKKMYDDAGALLRGMGLPVDPRRQLTTYGTATQQMVSIARAISLRCKIIVLDEPTSSLDAAEVQMLFGLIRKLQQRRIAVIFISHRLDEVFEISDRISILKDGKNEGTYEAANLTRHELINKMIGREVSQAVKSVCGYEPGGAEDIVRLEDAFFSPKLKGVSVRVRRGEIVGLAGLLGSGRTETAQLIFGYSRMDGGALYINAKRATLRSPKDGVARKLAFCTENRREEGIVPNMSVRDNILLSSYPAIEKHGFIDRRAGRRIVDEYIARFRIKTPSADQKLKNLSGGNQQKVILARWLATNPQFVIFDEPTRGIDVGAKKE
;
A
#
# COMPACT_ATOMS: atom_id res chain seq x y z
N ILE A 1 -7.81 -30.50 -1.13
CA ILE A 1 -6.78 -29.76 -1.89
C ILE A 1 -5.50 -29.83 -1.10
N LYS A 2 -4.46 -30.41 -1.66
CA LYS A 2 -3.16 -30.60 -0.98
C LYS A 2 -2.07 -29.70 -1.57
N SER A 3 -2.29 -29.17 -2.76
CA SER A 3 -1.33 -28.30 -3.47
C SER A 3 -2.04 -27.24 -4.31
N PRO A 4 -1.35 -26.15 -4.70
CA PRO A 4 -1.88 -25.18 -5.66
C PRO A 4 -2.28 -25.82 -7.00
N GLN A 5 -1.56 -26.86 -7.44
CA GLN A 5 -1.89 -27.57 -8.67
C GLN A 5 -3.22 -28.33 -8.55
N ASP A 6 -3.52 -28.92 -7.39
CA ASP A 6 -4.82 -29.56 -7.16
C ASP A 6 -5.97 -28.55 -7.26
N ALA A 7 -5.77 -27.35 -6.69
CA ALA A 7 -6.75 -26.26 -6.79
C ALA A 7 -6.98 -25.86 -8.26
N GLN A 8 -5.92 -25.70 -9.04
CA GLN A 8 -6.03 -25.37 -10.47
C GLN A 8 -6.73 -26.47 -11.26
N ASN A 9 -6.43 -27.74 -10.99
CA ASN A 9 -7.08 -28.88 -11.64
C ASN A 9 -8.59 -28.95 -11.32
N LEU A 10 -9.00 -28.46 -10.16
CA LEU A 10 -10.41 -28.34 -9.76
C LEU A 10 -11.10 -27.08 -10.35
N GLY A 11 -10.34 -26.24 -11.04
CA GLY A 11 -10.83 -25.01 -11.64
C GLY A 11 -10.85 -23.81 -10.68
N ILE A 12 -9.98 -23.80 -9.67
CA ILE A 12 -9.80 -22.65 -8.76
C ILE A 12 -8.54 -21.91 -9.17
N SER A 13 -8.64 -20.62 -9.40
CA SER A 13 -7.50 -19.75 -9.71
C SER A 13 -7.42 -18.58 -8.75
N THR A 14 -6.23 -18.16 -8.38
CA THR A 14 -6.00 -17.06 -7.44
C THR A 14 -5.15 -15.98 -8.10
N VAL A 15 -5.58 -14.74 -7.96
CA VAL A 15 -4.81 -13.53 -8.25
C VAL A 15 -4.40 -12.92 -6.93
N TYR A 16 -3.11 -12.88 -6.66
CA TYR A 16 -2.55 -12.39 -5.40
C TYR A 16 -2.43 -10.87 -5.39
N GLN A 17 -2.41 -10.28 -4.22
CA GLN A 17 -2.17 -8.86 -3.98
C GLN A 17 -0.86 -8.38 -4.61
N GLU A 18 0.21 -9.17 -4.49
CA GLU A 18 1.48 -8.90 -5.18
C GLU A 18 1.48 -9.55 -6.56
N LEU A 19 1.83 -8.76 -7.58
CA LEU A 19 1.86 -9.22 -8.96
C LEU A 19 2.97 -10.28 -9.14
N ASN A 20 2.58 -11.56 -9.12
CA ASN A 20 3.47 -12.69 -9.42
C ASN A 20 3.67 -12.86 -10.94
N MET A 21 4.19 -11.81 -11.58
CA MET A 21 4.44 -11.73 -13.01
C MET A 21 5.94 -11.55 -13.26
N ILE A 22 6.41 -11.99 -14.42
CA ILE A 22 7.80 -11.81 -14.81
C ILE A 22 7.88 -10.57 -15.73
N PRO A 23 8.45 -9.45 -15.24
CA PRO A 23 8.37 -8.16 -15.91
C PRO A 23 8.96 -8.15 -17.32
N HIS A 24 10.08 -8.84 -17.55
CA HIS A 24 10.82 -8.84 -18.80
C HIS A 24 10.28 -9.83 -19.86
N LEU A 25 9.34 -10.68 -19.49
CA LEU A 25 8.64 -11.53 -20.46
C LEU A 25 7.52 -10.75 -21.15
N SER A 26 7.13 -11.21 -22.33
CA SER A 26 5.97 -10.66 -23.04
C SER A 26 4.68 -10.92 -22.25
N VAL A 27 3.63 -10.18 -22.57
CA VAL A 27 2.29 -10.35 -21.99
C VAL A 27 1.80 -11.79 -22.22
N ALA A 28 1.96 -12.34 -23.43
CA ALA A 28 1.54 -13.70 -23.74
C ALA A 28 2.33 -14.75 -22.97
N GLU A 29 3.64 -14.59 -22.81
CA GLU A 29 4.47 -15.49 -22.00
C GLU A 29 4.02 -15.48 -20.56
N ASN A 30 3.69 -14.33 -20.01
CA ASN A 30 3.14 -14.21 -18.65
C ASN A 30 1.79 -14.92 -18.51
N ILE A 31 0.87 -14.78 -19.47
CA ILE A 31 -0.44 -15.44 -19.46
C ILE A 31 -0.29 -16.97 -19.50
N TYR A 32 0.63 -17.48 -20.32
CA TYR A 32 0.84 -18.93 -20.51
C TYR A 32 2.03 -19.50 -19.72
N LEU A 33 2.58 -18.77 -18.75
CA LEU A 33 3.73 -19.19 -17.96
C LEU A 33 3.53 -20.60 -17.40
N GLY A 34 4.50 -21.49 -17.67
CA GLY A 34 4.44 -22.91 -17.27
C GLY A 34 3.54 -23.80 -18.16
N ARG A 35 2.82 -23.22 -19.17
CA ARG A 35 1.84 -23.93 -20.01
C ARG A 35 1.94 -23.52 -21.47
N TYR A 36 3.14 -23.23 -21.95
CA TYR A 36 3.35 -22.80 -23.33
C TYR A 36 2.78 -23.82 -24.32
N PRO A 37 1.98 -23.39 -25.32
CA PRO A 37 1.52 -24.28 -26.38
C PRO A 37 2.71 -24.88 -27.10
N ARG A 38 2.71 -26.21 -27.33
CA ARG A 38 3.77 -26.91 -28.00
C ARG A 38 3.30 -27.46 -29.35
N ARG A 39 4.25 -27.57 -30.30
CA ARG A 39 4.09 -28.27 -31.54
C ARG A 39 4.28 -29.77 -31.31
N PRO A 40 3.89 -30.65 -32.25
CA PRO A 40 4.14 -32.11 -32.16
C PRO A 40 5.61 -32.47 -31.92
N ASN A 41 6.54 -31.66 -32.40
CA ASN A 41 7.98 -31.82 -32.22
C ASN A 41 8.51 -31.32 -30.88
N GLY A 42 7.63 -30.93 -29.92
CA GLY A 42 7.99 -30.47 -28.58
C GLY A 42 8.39 -29.00 -28.47
N LEU A 43 8.63 -28.30 -29.57
CA LEU A 43 8.99 -26.89 -29.59
C LEU A 43 7.79 -26.00 -29.26
N ILE A 44 8.05 -24.82 -28.67
CA ILE A 44 6.99 -23.81 -28.33
C ILE A 44 6.35 -23.32 -29.64
N HIS A 45 5.03 -23.31 -29.63
CA HIS A 45 4.22 -22.77 -30.74
C HIS A 45 3.93 -21.28 -30.53
N TRP A 46 4.93 -20.42 -30.72
CA TRP A 46 4.87 -18.97 -30.47
C TRP A 46 3.66 -18.30 -31.14
N LYS A 47 3.44 -18.54 -32.44
CA LYS A 47 2.31 -17.94 -33.16
C LYS A 47 0.99 -18.25 -32.45
N LYS A 48 0.72 -19.51 -32.14
CA LYS A 48 -0.50 -19.91 -31.43
C LYS A 48 -0.62 -19.22 -30.06
N MET A 49 0.48 -19.12 -29.32
CA MET A 49 0.49 -18.47 -28.00
C MET A 49 0.11 -17.00 -28.11
N TYR A 50 0.66 -16.26 -29.07
CA TYR A 50 0.33 -14.84 -29.28
C TYR A 50 -1.10 -14.66 -29.78
N ASP A 51 -1.57 -15.51 -30.68
CA ASP A 51 -2.92 -15.43 -31.24
C ASP A 51 -3.97 -15.73 -30.16
N ASP A 52 -3.76 -16.78 -29.36
CA ASP A 52 -4.66 -17.17 -28.25
C ASP A 52 -4.67 -16.09 -27.15
N ALA A 53 -3.50 -15.54 -26.77
CA ALA A 53 -3.41 -14.44 -25.80
C ALA A 53 -4.12 -13.18 -26.32
N GLY A 54 -3.92 -12.84 -27.58
CA GLY A 54 -4.58 -11.68 -28.20
C GLY A 54 -6.10 -11.84 -28.25
N ALA A 55 -6.60 -13.04 -28.55
CA ALA A 55 -8.03 -13.33 -28.52
C ALA A 55 -8.61 -13.19 -27.11
N LEU A 56 -7.91 -13.70 -26.09
CA LEU A 56 -8.31 -13.57 -24.69
C LEU A 56 -8.38 -12.09 -24.26
N LEU A 57 -7.32 -11.33 -24.50
CA LEU A 57 -7.24 -9.91 -24.13
C LEU A 57 -8.34 -9.07 -24.82
N ARG A 58 -8.58 -9.30 -26.11
CA ARG A 58 -9.70 -8.64 -26.82
C ARG A 58 -11.06 -9.03 -26.22
N GLY A 59 -11.25 -10.30 -25.86
CA GLY A 59 -12.49 -10.76 -25.21
C GLY A 59 -12.73 -10.11 -23.84
N MET A 60 -11.67 -9.65 -23.18
CA MET A 60 -11.73 -8.87 -21.94
C MET A 60 -11.90 -7.36 -22.19
N GLY A 61 -11.73 -6.89 -23.43
CA GLY A 61 -11.75 -5.47 -23.76
C GLY A 61 -10.43 -4.74 -23.44
N LEU A 62 -9.33 -5.47 -23.35
CA LEU A 62 -8.02 -4.90 -23.04
C LEU A 62 -7.20 -4.63 -24.31
N PRO A 63 -6.87 -3.38 -24.63
CA PRO A 63 -6.07 -3.00 -25.79
C PRO A 63 -4.57 -3.22 -25.53
N VAL A 64 -4.17 -4.46 -25.28
CA VAL A 64 -2.80 -4.83 -24.94
C VAL A 64 -2.22 -5.71 -26.05
N ASP A 65 -1.02 -5.36 -26.52
CA ASP A 65 -0.28 -6.20 -27.48
C ASP A 65 0.37 -7.37 -26.75
N PRO A 66 0.00 -8.64 -27.06
CA PRO A 66 0.51 -9.81 -26.38
C PRO A 66 2.01 -10.06 -26.59
N ARG A 67 2.64 -9.40 -27.57
CA ARG A 67 4.07 -9.56 -27.90
C ARG A 67 4.98 -8.61 -27.12
N ARG A 68 4.43 -7.49 -26.62
CA ARG A 68 5.23 -6.50 -25.88
C ARG A 68 5.58 -7.00 -24.48
N GLN A 69 6.73 -6.57 -23.99
CA GLN A 69 7.15 -6.85 -22.61
C GLN A 69 6.17 -6.23 -21.60
N LEU A 70 5.91 -6.96 -20.52
CA LEU A 70 4.97 -6.53 -19.50
C LEU A 70 5.38 -5.23 -18.80
N THR A 71 6.69 -4.98 -18.64
CA THR A 71 7.24 -3.73 -18.09
C THR A 71 6.84 -2.48 -18.85
N THR A 72 6.46 -2.59 -20.12
CA THR A 72 6.05 -1.43 -20.93
C THR A 72 4.66 -0.90 -20.58
N TYR A 73 3.95 -1.62 -19.73
CA TYR A 73 2.58 -1.30 -19.30
C TYR A 73 2.56 -0.87 -17.83
N GLY A 74 1.67 0.05 -17.50
CA GLY A 74 1.42 0.48 -16.12
C GLY A 74 0.87 -0.63 -15.23
N THR A 75 0.93 -0.42 -13.92
CA THR A 75 0.56 -1.41 -12.89
C THR A 75 -0.86 -1.95 -13.06
N ALA A 76 -1.82 -1.09 -13.40
CA ALA A 76 -3.20 -1.49 -13.67
C ALA A 76 -3.31 -2.49 -14.82
N THR A 77 -2.64 -2.21 -15.93
CA THR A 77 -2.63 -3.14 -17.07
C THR A 77 -1.97 -4.46 -16.70
N GLN A 78 -0.88 -4.43 -15.92
CA GLN A 78 -0.24 -5.64 -15.42
C GLN A 78 -1.20 -6.45 -14.54
N GLN A 79 -1.99 -5.79 -13.69
CA GLN A 79 -3.04 -6.41 -12.88
C GLN A 79 -4.09 -7.11 -13.77
N MET A 80 -4.56 -6.43 -14.81
CA MET A 80 -5.52 -7.01 -15.77
C MET A 80 -4.93 -8.23 -16.52
N VAL A 81 -3.63 -8.20 -16.84
CA VAL A 81 -2.93 -9.35 -17.45
C VAL A 81 -2.84 -10.52 -16.46
N SER A 82 -2.66 -10.27 -15.16
CA SER A 82 -2.67 -11.34 -14.16
C SER A 82 -4.05 -12.01 -14.05
N ILE A 83 -5.12 -11.24 -14.17
CA ILE A 83 -6.49 -11.76 -14.22
C ILE A 83 -6.71 -12.54 -15.54
N ALA A 84 -6.20 -12.05 -16.67
CA ALA A 84 -6.23 -12.77 -17.95
C ALA A 84 -5.53 -14.14 -17.85
N ARG A 85 -4.38 -14.21 -17.16
CA ARG A 85 -3.71 -15.47 -16.84
C ARG A 85 -4.60 -16.42 -16.05
N ALA A 86 -5.29 -15.93 -15.01
CA ALA A 86 -6.22 -16.73 -14.21
C ALA A 86 -7.39 -17.26 -15.05
N ILE A 87 -7.97 -16.43 -15.90
CA ILE A 87 -9.08 -16.82 -16.81
C ILE A 87 -8.61 -17.83 -17.84
N SER A 88 -7.37 -17.73 -18.35
CA SER A 88 -6.80 -18.66 -19.33
C SER A 88 -6.72 -20.11 -18.80
N LEU A 89 -6.81 -20.31 -17.49
CA LEU A 89 -6.87 -21.62 -16.83
C LEU A 89 -8.27 -22.26 -16.90
N ARG A 90 -9.25 -21.63 -17.55
CA ARG A 90 -10.65 -22.08 -17.60
C ARG A 90 -11.22 -22.34 -16.21
N CYS A 91 -10.94 -21.42 -15.28
CA CYS A 91 -11.39 -21.53 -13.90
C CYS A 91 -12.91 -21.46 -13.78
N LYS A 92 -13.44 -22.15 -12.76
CA LYS A 92 -14.84 -22.07 -12.29
C LYS A 92 -14.98 -21.07 -11.16
N ILE A 93 -13.90 -20.91 -10.39
CA ILE A 93 -13.81 -19.99 -9.24
C ILE A 93 -12.53 -19.17 -9.41
N ILE A 94 -12.64 -17.86 -9.29
CA ILE A 94 -11.50 -16.98 -9.22
C ILE A 94 -11.47 -16.25 -7.88
N VAL A 95 -10.33 -16.27 -7.22
CA VAL A 95 -10.07 -15.53 -5.98
C VAL A 95 -9.24 -14.29 -6.34
N LEU A 96 -9.73 -13.12 -6.01
CA LEU A 96 -9.07 -11.84 -6.23
C LEU A 96 -8.71 -11.25 -4.86
N ASP A 97 -7.41 -11.22 -4.54
CA ASP A 97 -6.90 -10.74 -3.26
C ASP A 97 -6.41 -9.29 -3.40
N GLU A 98 -7.16 -8.33 -2.84
CA GLU A 98 -6.94 -6.89 -2.92
C GLU A 98 -6.60 -6.38 -4.34
N PRO A 99 -7.39 -6.74 -5.37
CA PRO A 99 -7.01 -6.46 -6.77
C PRO A 99 -7.05 -4.98 -7.14
N THR A 100 -7.58 -4.13 -6.28
CA THR A 100 -7.77 -2.69 -6.50
C THR A 100 -6.75 -1.82 -5.77
N SER A 101 -5.82 -2.43 -5.02
CA SER A 101 -4.89 -1.70 -4.12
C SER A 101 -3.99 -0.67 -4.84
N SER A 102 -3.73 -0.88 -6.15
CA SER A 102 -2.86 -0.02 -6.98
C SER A 102 -3.61 0.61 -8.16
N LEU A 103 -4.95 0.59 -8.15
CA LEU A 103 -5.78 1.08 -9.24
C LEU A 103 -6.41 2.43 -8.91
N ASP A 104 -6.55 3.28 -9.92
CA ASP A 104 -7.37 4.47 -9.82
C ASP A 104 -8.88 4.17 -9.97
N ALA A 105 -9.74 5.17 -9.81
CA ALA A 105 -11.20 4.98 -9.84
C ALA A 105 -11.70 4.47 -11.22
N ALA A 106 -11.12 4.92 -12.32
CA ALA A 106 -11.51 4.47 -13.66
C ALA A 106 -11.07 3.02 -13.91
N GLU A 107 -9.88 2.66 -13.44
CA GLU A 107 -9.33 1.31 -13.50
C GLU A 107 -10.11 0.32 -12.64
N VAL A 108 -10.57 0.75 -11.46
CA VAL A 108 -11.48 -0.04 -10.59
C VAL A 108 -12.78 -0.34 -11.33
N GLN A 109 -13.40 0.65 -11.97
CA GLN A 109 -14.63 0.44 -12.75
C GLN A 109 -14.41 -0.51 -13.94
N MET A 110 -13.26 -0.45 -14.60
CA MET A 110 -12.88 -1.41 -15.64
C MET A 110 -12.80 -2.84 -15.09
N LEU A 111 -12.15 -3.02 -13.92
CA LEU A 111 -12.09 -4.30 -13.22
C LEU A 111 -13.48 -4.81 -12.87
N PHE A 112 -14.36 -3.97 -12.32
CA PHE A 112 -15.73 -4.35 -11.97
C PHE A 112 -16.54 -4.76 -13.20
N GLY A 113 -16.38 -4.05 -14.32
CA GLY A 113 -16.95 -4.45 -15.60
C GLY A 113 -16.47 -5.84 -16.05
N LEU A 114 -15.21 -6.17 -15.81
CA LEU A 114 -14.67 -7.50 -16.08
C LEU A 114 -15.25 -8.57 -15.14
N ILE A 115 -15.34 -8.29 -13.83
CA ILE A 115 -15.92 -9.21 -12.84
C ILE A 115 -17.38 -9.53 -13.20
N ARG A 116 -18.17 -8.51 -13.59
CA ARG A 116 -19.56 -8.73 -14.04
C ARG A 116 -19.65 -9.61 -15.30
N LYS A 117 -18.72 -9.47 -16.25
CA LYS A 117 -18.62 -10.37 -17.40
C LYS A 117 -18.26 -11.81 -17.01
N LEU A 118 -17.41 -12.01 -15.98
CA LEU A 118 -17.11 -13.33 -15.44
C LEU A 118 -18.33 -13.96 -14.79
N GLN A 119 -19.08 -13.21 -14.00
CA GLN A 119 -20.35 -13.63 -13.39
C GLN A 119 -21.38 -14.08 -14.46
N GLN A 120 -21.53 -13.30 -15.53
CA GLN A 120 -22.38 -13.67 -16.68
C GLN A 120 -21.95 -15.01 -17.32
N ARG A 121 -20.66 -15.33 -17.30
CA ARG A 121 -20.12 -16.63 -17.75
C ARG A 121 -20.20 -17.73 -16.69
N ARG A 122 -20.92 -17.49 -15.58
CA ARG A 122 -21.07 -18.41 -14.45
C ARG A 122 -19.75 -18.77 -13.75
N ILE A 123 -18.78 -17.89 -13.78
CA ILE A 123 -17.54 -18.02 -12.99
C ILE A 123 -17.83 -17.36 -11.64
N ALA A 124 -17.68 -18.13 -10.55
CA ALA A 124 -17.80 -17.60 -9.21
C ALA A 124 -16.56 -16.75 -8.86
N VAL A 125 -16.78 -15.60 -8.22
CA VAL A 125 -15.70 -14.68 -7.83
C VAL A 125 -15.69 -14.54 -6.32
N ILE A 126 -14.54 -14.75 -5.70
CA ILE A 126 -14.27 -14.39 -4.30
C ILE A 126 -13.42 -13.11 -4.36
N PHE A 127 -14.02 -12.00 -3.94
CA PHE A 127 -13.40 -10.69 -3.95
C PHE A 127 -12.99 -10.32 -2.52
N ILE A 128 -11.67 -10.23 -2.27
CA ILE A 128 -11.12 -9.88 -0.96
C ILE A 128 -10.67 -8.43 -1.03
N SER A 129 -11.24 -7.56 -0.19
CA SER A 129 -10.86 -6.17 -0.11
C SER A 129 -11.15 -5.62 1.29
N HIS A 130 -10.35 -4.63 1.69
CA HIS A 130 -10.60 -3.81 2.89
C HIS A 130 -11.33 -2.50 2.54
N ARG A 131 -11.57 -2.22 1.26
CA ARG A 131 -12.29 -1.04 0.77
C ARG A 131 -13.78 -1.35 0.72
N LEU A 132 -14.48 -0.95 1.77
CA LEU A 132 -15.88 -1.34 1.96
C LEU A 132 -16.80 -0.87 0.82
N ASP A 133 -16.53 0.32 0.24
CA ASP A 133 -17.32 0.84 -0.88
C ASP A 133 -17.28 -0.11 -2.09
N GLU A 134 -16.10 -0.65 -2.39
CA GLU A 134 -15.91 -1.62 -3.46
C GLU A 134 -16.62 -2.95 -3.17
N VAL A 135 -16.54 -3.42 -1.92
CA VAL A 135 -17.20 -4.67 -1.50
C VAL A 135 -18.71 -4.54 -1.68
N PHE A 136 -19.32 -3.42 -1.26
CA PHE A 136 -20.75 -3.18 -1.43
C PHE A 136 -21.17 -3.03 -2.90
N GLU A 137 -20.30 -2.46 -3.75
CA GLU A 137 -20.61 -2.22 -5.16
C GLU A 137 -20.63 -3.50 -6.00
N ILE A 138 -19.74 -4.48 -5.69
CA ILE A 138 -19.51 -5.64 -6.56
C ILE A 138 -20.06 -6.95 -6.02
N SER A 139 -20.30 -7.07 -4.71
CA SER A 139 -20.61 -8.34 -4.07
C SER A 139 -22.11 -8.57 -3.93
N ASP A 140 -22.55 -9.80 -4.19
CA ASP A 140 -23.90 -10.25 -3.87
C ASP A 140 -24.01 -10.58 -2.37
N ARG A 141 -22.97 -11.21 -1.79
CA ARG A 141 -22.89 -11.60 -0.38
C ARG A 141 -21.55 -11.22 0.22
N ILE A 142 -21.58 -10.84 1.50
CA ILE A 142 -20.39 -10.41 2.25
C ILE A 142 -20.17 -11.34 3.43
N SER A 143 -19.01 -12.03 3.47
CA SER A 143 -18.56 -12.83 4.60
C SER A 143 -17.56 -12.04 5.42
N ILE A 144 -17.78 -11.94 6.73
CA ILE A 144 -16.92 -11.18 7.65
C ILE A 144 -15.99 -12.16 8.35
N LEU A 145 -14.69 -11.93 8.17
CA LEU A 145 -13.63 -12.68 8.84
C LEU A 145 -12.93 -11.80 9.88
N LYS A 146 -12.79 -12.31 11.09
CA LYS A 146 -12.11 -11.63 12.19
C LYS A 146 -11.29 -12.63 13.01
N ASP A 147 -10.02 -12.33 13.25
CA ASP A 147 -9.11 -13.18 14.03
C ASP A 147 -9.14 -14.67 13.62
N GLY A 148 -9.26 -14.93 12.31
CA GLY A 148 -9.34 -16.28 11.73
C GLY A 148 -10.71 -16.98 11.89
N LYS A 149 -11.73 -16.30 12.41
CA LYS A 149 -13.09 -16.82 12.57
C LYS A 149 -14.06 -16.14 11.60
N ASN A 150 -15.07 -16.88 11.17
CA ASN A 150 -16.18 -16.32 10.39
C ASN A 150 -17.24 -15.75 11.35
N GLU A 151 -17.42 -14.43 11.32
CA GLU A 151 -18.43 -13.70 12.12
C GLU A 151 -19.82 -13.71 11.46
N GLY A 152 -19.94 -14.26 10.25
CA GLY A 152 -21.18 -14.44 9.52
C GLY A 152 -21.08 -14.06 8.05
N THR A 153 -22.09 -14.51 7.29
CA THR A 153 -22.27 -14.19 5.87
C THR A 153 -23.63 -13.55 5.67
N TYR A 154 -23.67 -12.43 4.98
CA TYR A 154 -24.85 -11.57 4.83
C TYR A 154 -25.06 -11.24 3.36
N GLU A 155 -26.34 -11.07 2.96
CA GLU A 155 -26.67 -10.49 1.66
C GLU A 155 -26.24 -9.01 1.65
N ALA A 156 -25.51 -8.57 0.63
CA ALA A 156 -24.97 -7.21 0.57
C ALA A 156 -26.09 -6.15 0.59
N ALA A 157 -27.22 -6.43 -0.06
CA ALA A 157 -28.38 -5.56 -0.10
C ALA A 157 -29.04 -5.31 1.27
N ASN A 158 -28.87 -6.23 2.23
CA ASN A 158 -29.50 -6.21 3.54
C ASN A 158 -28.53 -5.77 4.66
N LEU A 159 -27.29 -5.44 4.33
CA LEU A 159 -26.24 -5.07 5.29
C LEU A 159 -25.88 -3.60 5.12
N THR A 160 -26.00 -2.83 6.18
CA THR A 160 -25.51 -1.45 6.16
C THR A 160 -24.01 -1.38 6.41
N ARG A 161 -23.37 -0.32 5.88
CA ARG A 161 -21.93 -0.06 6.12
C ARG A 161 -21.58 0.00 7.61
N HIS A 162 -22.47 0.60 8.41
CA HIS A 162 -22.29 0.73 9.85
C HIS A 162 -22.32 -0.64 10.56
N GLU A 163 -23.27 -1.48 10.22
CA GLU A 163 -23.38 -2.84 10.75
C GLU A 163 -22.16 -3.69 10.36
N LEU A 164 -21.71 -3.59 9.10
CA LEU A 164 -20.50 -4.29 8.65
C LEU A 164 -19.29 -3.88 9.50
N ILE A 165 -19.08 -2.58 9.69
CA ILE A 165 -17.97 -2.07 10.50
C ILE A 165 -18.07 -2.56 11.96
N ASN A 166 -19.26 -2.50 12.57
CA ASN A 166 -19.48 -2.96 13.94
C ASN A 166 -19.15 -4.45 14.10
N LYS A 167 -19.58 -5.28 13.15
CA LYS A 167 -19.29 -6.74 13.12
C LYS A 167 -17.80 -7.01 12.93
N MET A 168 -17.11 -6.29 12.05
CA MET A 168 -15.65 -6.41 11.84
C MET A 168 -14.86 -6.07 13.10
N ILE A 169 -15.30 -5.09 13.89
CA ILE A 169 -14.59 -4.61 15.08
C ILE A 169 -15.03 -5.37 16.33
N GLY A 170 -16.27 -5.91 16.34
CA GLY A 170 -16.83 -6.65 17.47
C GLY A 170 -17.26 -5.78 18.66
N ARG A 171 -17.51 -4.50 18.43
CA ARG A 171 -18.09 -3.54 19.41
C ARG A 171 -18.74 -2.40 18.66
N GLU A 172 -19.77 -1.78 19.26
CA GLU A 172 -20.39 -0.59 18.71
C GLU A 172 -19.37 0.54 18.57
N VAL A 173 -19.26 1.05 17.37
CA VAL A 173 -18.45 2.21 17.06
C VAL A 173 -19.31 3.43 17.35
N SER A 174 -19.12 4.04 18.50
CA SER A 174 -19.66 5.38 18.73
C SER A 174 -19.11 6.32 17.64
N GLN A 175 -19.99 7.10 17.00
CA GLN A 175 -19.69 8.01 15.89
C GLN A 175 -18.78 9.20 16.25
N ALA A 176 -18.05 9.14 17.33
CA ALA A 176 -17.33 10.29 17.86
C ALA A 176 -15.82 10.14 17.73
N VAL A 177 -15.30 10.27 16.51
CA VAL A 177 -14.09 11.05 16.36
C VAL A 177 -14.47 12.35 15.64
N LYS A 178 -15.17 13.22 16.32
CA LYS A 178 -15.05 14.66 16.03
C LYS A 178 -13.58 14.97 16.30
N SER A 179 -12.82 15.25 15.25
CA SER A 179 -11.48 15.81 15.40
C SER A 179 -11.63 17.09 16.22
N VAL A 180 -11.22 17.04 17.46
CA VAL A 180 -10.95 18.26 18.22
C VAL A 180 -9.64 18.80 17.65
N CYS A 181 -9.70 19.37 16.45
CA CYS A 181 -8.65 20.26 15.98
C CYS A 181 -8.78 21.53 16.83
N GLY A 182 -8.02 21.59 17.91
CA GLY A 182 -7.82 22.82 18.66
C GLY A 182 -6.92 23.83 17.94
N TYR A 183 -6.96 23.82 16.60
CA TYR A 183 -6.24 24.80 15.79
C TYR A 183 -7.09 26.05 15.65
N GLU A 184 -6.63 27.14 16.27
CA GLU A 184 -7.19 28.48 16.04
C GLU A 184 -6.44 29.14 14.87
N PRO A 185 -7.13 29.50 13.76
CA PRO A 185 -6.53 30.15 12.61
C PRO A 185 -6.20 31.61 12.94
N GLY A 186 -5.12 31.87 13.60
CA GLY A 186 -4.75 33.27 13.90
C GLY A 186 -3.43 33.39 14.66
N GLY A 187 -2.31 33.57 13.96
CA GLY A 187 -1.04 33.94 14.58
C GLY A 187 0.00 32.86 14.78
N ALA A 188 -0.29 31.59 14.44
CA ALA A 188 0.74 30.54 14.55
C ALA A 188 1.81 30.69 13.47
N GLU A 189 3.10 30.59 13.88
CA GLU A 189 4.26 30.65 12.99
C GLU A 189 4.28 29.46 12.03
N ASP A 190 4.82 29.69 10.83
CA ASP A 190 5.06 28.62 9.85
C ASP A 190 6.12 27.67 10.38
N ILE A 191 5.76 26.39 10.50
CA ILE A 191 6.72 25.33 10.79
C ILE A 191 7.41 24.84 9.52
N VAL A 192 6.65 24.71 8.44
CA VAL A 192 7.15 24.36 7.10
C VAL A 192 6.48 25.22 6.05
N ARG A 193 7.27 25.78 5.14
CA ARG A 193 6.80 26.51 3.97
C ARG A 193 7.64 26.16 2.77
N LEU A 194 7.02 25.57 1.78
CA LEU A 194 7.57 25.27 0.46
C LEU A 194 7.04 26.30 -0.53
N GLU A 195 7.88 26.95 -1.29
CA GLU A 195 7.53 27.99 -2.26
C GLU A 195 8.03 27.63 -3.64
N ASP A 196 7.12 27.62 -4.60
CA ASP A 196 7.38 27.42 -6.03
C ASP A 196 8.36 26.28 -6.31
N ALA A 197 8.12 25.13 -5.68
CA ALA A 197 9.01 23.99 -5.78
C ALA A 197 8.88 23.29 -7.14
N PHE A 198 10.01 23.11 -7.79
CA PHE A 198 10.14 22.37 -9.03
C PHE A 198 10.92 21.08 -8.79
N PHE A 199 10.43 19.99 -9.38
CA PHE A 199 11.10 18.69 -9.41
C PHE A 199 10.71 17.96 -10.70
N SER A 200 11.57 18.10 -11.71
CA SER A 200 11.29 17.62 -13.08
C SER A 200 11.29 16.09 -13.16
N PRO A 201 10.36 15.48 -13.91
CA PRO A 201 9.22 16.09 -14.61
C PRO A 201 7.95 16.20 -13.75
N LYS A 202 8.01 15.86 -12.46
CA LYS A 202 6.85 15.56 -11.61
C LYS A 202 6.19 16.77 -10.96
N LEU A 203 6.96 17.77 -10.52
CA LEU A 203 6.42 18.97 -9.87
C LEU A 203 6.74 20.23 -10.66
N LYS A 204 5.76 21.10 -10.81
CA LYS A 204 5.82 22.32 -11.65
C LYS A 204 5.35 23.55 -10.86
N GLY A 205 6.12 23.98 -9.85
CA GLY A 205 5.80 25.16 -9.05
C GLY A 205 4.77 24.88 -7.95
N VAL A 206 5.06 23.91 -7.08
CA VAL A 206 4.17 23.57 -5.94
C VAL A 206 4.53 24.43 -4.73
N SER A 207 3.51 25.05 -4.12
CA SER A 207 3.64 25.79 -2.87
C SER A 207 2.74 25.18 -1.80
N VAL A 208 3.30 24.92 -0.62
CA VAL A 208 2.61 24.36 0.55
C VAL A 208 3.08 25.07 1.79
N ARG A 209 2.13 25.41 2.67
CA ARG A 209 2.40 26.05 3.95
C ARG A 209 1.73 25.28 5.06
N VAL A 210 2.46 25.01 6.14
CA VAL A 210 1.94 24.35 7.34
C VAL A 210 2.37 25.14 8.57
N ARG A 211 1.41 25.48 9.40
CA ARG A 211 1.62 26.22 10.65
C ARG A 211 1.78 25.28 11.83
N ARG A 212 2.31 25.78 12.91
CA ARG A 212 2.45 25.00 14.15
C ARG A 212 1.06 24.59 14.69
N GLY A 213 0.89 23.29 14.95
CA GLY A 213 -0.39 22.72 15.41
C GLY A 213 -1.42 22.49 14.31
N GLU A 214 -1.11 22.84 13.04
CA GLU A 214 -1.98 22.63 11.89
C GLU A 214 -1.80 21.24 11.31
N ILE A 215 -2.91 20.66 10.81
CA ILE A 215 -2.92 19.45 9.98
C ILE A 215 -3.34 19.83 8.57
N VAL A 216 -2.42 19.72 7.62
CA VAL A 216 -2.67 19.98 6.20
C VAL A 216 -2.77 18.66 5.44
N GLY A 217 -3.90 18.41 4.79
CA GLY A 217 -4.10 17.25 3.92
C GLY A 217 -3.77 17.57 2.47
N LEU A 218 -2.86 16.78 1.88
CA LEU A 218 -2.56 16.81 0.45
C LEU A 218 -3.43 15.78 -0.28
N ALA A 219 -4.41 16.24 -1.05
CA ALA A 219 -5.29 15.39 -1.85
C ALA A 219 -4.96 15.51 -3.34
N GLY A 220 -5.13 14.42 -4.08
CA GLY A 220 -4.89 14.39 -5.53
C GLY A 220 -4.92 12.97 -6.08
N LEU A 221 -5.02 12.84 -7.40
CA LEU A 221 -4.98 11.56 -8.10
C LEU A 221 -3.58 10.90 -8.01
N LEU A 222 -3.50 9.62 -8.35
CA LEU A 222 -2.23 8.91 -8.47
C LEU A 222 -1.33 9.65 -9.47
N GLY A 223 -0.06 9.86 -9.09
CA GLY A 223 0.89 10.63 -9.92
C GLY A 223 0.74 12.16 -9.87
N SER A 224 -0.11 12.71 -8.99
CA SER A 224 -0.28 14.16 -8.83
C SER A 224 0.88 14.88 -8.14
N GLY A 225 1.91 14.17 -7.68
CA GLY A 225 3.08 14.78 -7.04
C GLY A 225 3.01 14.90 -5.51
N ARG A 226 2.02 14.28 -4.84
CA ARG A 226 1.89 14.29 -3.36
C ARG A 226 3.13 13.74 -2.67
N THR A 227 3.53 12.52 -3.04
CA THR A 227 4.73 11.84 -2.50
C THR A 227 5.99 12.64 -2.78
N GLU A 228 6.15 13.16 -4.00
CA GLU A 228 7.30 13.97 -4.37
C GLU A 228 7.36 15.26 -3.55
N THR A 229 6.23 15.92 -3.31
CA THR A 229 6.16 17.10 -2.44
C THR A 229 6.61 16.77 -1.01
N ALA A 230 6.14 15.65 -0.45
CA ALA A 230 6.55 15.14 0.86
C ALA A 230 8.06 14.85 0.92
N GLN A 231 8.59 14.21 -0.12
CA GLN A 231 10.02 13.89 -0.26
C GLN A 231 10.91 15.13 -0.33
N LEU A 232 10.48 16.19 -1.03
CA LEU A 232 11.18 17.46 -1.08
C LEU A 232 11.25 18.13 0.30
N ILE A 233 10.12 18.17 1.01
CA ILE A 233 10.04 18.77 2.36
C ILE A 233 10.95 18.02 3.35
N PHE A 234 11.06 16.70 3.22
CA PHE A 234 11.90 15.89 4.11
C PHE A 234 13.37 15.85 3.70
N GLY A 235 13.70 16.24 2.46
CA GLY A 235 15.06 16.16 1.92
C GLY A 235 15.45 14.80 1.37
N TYR A 236 14.48 13.96 1.05
CA TYR A 236 14.70 12.68 0.35
C TYR A 236 15.06 12.92 -1.12
N SER A 237 14.39 13.88 -1.74
CA SER A 237 14.66 14.36 -3.10
C SER A 237 15.16 15.80 -3.07
N ARG A 238 15.93 16.22 -4.09
CA ARG A 238 16.43 17.61 -4.23
C ARG A 238 15.50 18.38 -5.15
N MET A 239 15.21 19.63 -4.78
CA MET A 239 14.49 20.57 -5.64
C MET A 239 15.39 21.03 -6.80
N ASP A 240 14.79 21.18 -7.98
CA ASP A 240 15.41 21.83 -9.13
C ASP A 240 15.26 23.35 -9.06
N GLY A 241 14.22 23.85 -8.36
CA GLY A 241 13.94 25.27 -8.14
C GLY A 241 12.95 25.48 -7.00
N GLY A 242 12.83 26.73 -6.56
CA GLY A 242 11.97 27.12 -5.43
C GLY A 242 12.72 27.31 -4.12
N ALA A 243 12.00 27.35 -3.01
CA ALA A 243 12.58 27.54 -1.69
C ALA A 243 11.82 26.73 -0.62
N LEU A 244 12.58 26.18 0.33
CA LEU A 244 12.03 25.52 1.53
C LEU A 244 12.40 26.36 2.76
N TYR A 245 11.43 26.59 3.63
CA TYR A 245 11.61 27.24 4.92
C TYR A 245 11.15 26.30 6.03
N ILE A 246 11.96 26.19 7.08
CA ILE A 246 11.65 25.41 8.29
C ILE A 246 11.83 26.36 9.49
N ASN A 247 10.79 26.48 10.33
CA ASN A 247 10.75 27.43 11.43
C ASN A 247 11.13 28.85 10.95
N ALA A 248 10.50 29.32 9.86
CA ALA A 248 10.69 30.61 9.20
C ALA A 248 12.12 30.86 8.62
N LYS A 249 13.04 29.92 8.71
CA LYS A 249 14.40 30.03 8.17
C LYS A 249 14.52 29.25 6.87
N ARG A 250 15.14 29.86 5.86
CA ARG A 250 15.46 29.17 4.59
C ARG A 250 16.32 27.95 4.87
N ALA A 251 15.92 26.80 4.33
CA ALA A 251 16.58 25.53 4.54
C ALA A 251 16.95 24.89 3.22
N THR A 252 18.15 24.35 3.14
CA THR A 252 18.58 23.48 2.04
C THR A 252 18.84 22.11 2.64
N LEU A 253 18.03 21.12 2.25
CA LEU A 253 18.20 19.75 2.67
C LEU A 253 18.90 18.99 1.55
N ARG A 254 19.99 18.29 1.88
CA ARG A 254 20.78 17.49 0.93
C ARG A 254 20.55 16.00 1.10
N SER A 255 19.95 15.62 2.22
CA SER A 255 19.72 14.23 2.60
C SER A 255 18.61 14.12 3.66
N PRO A 256 18.01 12.92 3.86
CA PRO A 256 17.10 12.62 4.97
C PRO A 256 17.70 12.92 6.36
N LYS A 257 19.03 12.81 6.52
CA LYS A 257 19.72 13.17 7.78
C LYS A 257 19.50 14.64 8.15
N ASP A 258 19.52 15.54 7.15
CA ASP A 258 19.28 16.97 7.36
C ASP A 258 17.83 17.21 7.83
N GLY A 259 16.87 16.46 7.29
CA GLY A 259 15.47 16.50 7.73
C GLY A 259 15.34 16.07 9.19
N VAL A 260 15.92 14.94 9.57
CA VAL A 260 15.92 14.44 10.96
C VAL A 260 16.59 15.42 11.91
N ALA A 261 17.75 15.99 11.53
CA ALA A 261 18.45 16.99 12.33
C ALA A 261 17.60 18.26 12.58
N ARG A 262 16.68 18.57 11.65
CA ARG A 262 15.71 19.68 11.79
C ARG A 262 14.39 19.26 12.41
N LYS A 263 14.35 18.08 13.04
CA LYS A 263 13.15 17.54 13.71
C LYS A 263 11.98 17.30 12.79
N LEU A 264 12.24 16.90 11.55
CA LEU A 264 11.25 16.39 10.61
C LEU A 264 11.20 14.87 10.69
N ALA A 265 10.03 14.29 10.45
CA ALA A 265 9.81 12.84 10.34
C ALA A 265 8.99 12.54 9.08
N PHE A 266 9.23 11.38 8.45
CA PHE A 266 8.56 11.01 7.22
C PHE A 266 8.20 9.52 7.19
N CYS A 267 6.90 9.22 7.31
CA CYS A 267 6.35 7.89 7.12
C CYS A 267 6.03 7.70 5.64
N THR A 268 6.81 6.88 4.95
CA THR A 268 6.69 6.61 3.51
C THR A 268 5.49 5.73 3.17
N GLU A 269 4.97 5.88 1.95
CA GLU A 269 3.88 5.07 1.40
C GLU A 269 4.25 3.59 1.32
N ASN A 270 5.45 3.29 0.79
CA ASN A 270 5.91 1.92 0.58
C ASN A 270 6.58 1.35 1.83
N ARG A 271 5.74 0.83 2.75
CA ARG A 271 6.20 0.25 4.01
C ARG A 271 7.26 -0.84 3.83
N ARG A 272 7.08 -1.76 2.84
CA ARG A 272 7.92 -2.95 2.72
C ARG A 272 9.29 -2.65 2.13
N GLU A 273 9.38 -1.75 1.20
CA GLU A 273 10.64 -1.44 0.50
C GLU A 273 11.42 -0.31 1.18
N GLU A 274 10.72 0.70 1.70
CA GLU A 274 11.32 1.91 2.25
C GLU A 274 11.12 2.05 3.77
N GLY A 275 9.99 1.56 4.27
CA GLY A 275 9.58 1.82 5.64
C GLY A 275 10.27 0.93 6.67
N ILE A 276 10.60 -0.33 6.37
CA ILE A 276 11.14 -1.31 7.33
C ILE A 276 12.47 -1.91 6.88
N VAL A 277 13.26 -2.39 7.85
CA VAL A 277 14.36 -3.31 7.60
C VAL A 277 13.92 -4.70 8.08
N PRO A 278 13.43 -5.58 7.15
CA PRO A 278 12.66 -6.78 7.52
C PRO A 278 13.40 -7.78 8.40
N ASN A 279 14.71 -7.92 8.20
CA ASN A 279 15.55 -8.88 8.90
C ASN A 279 16.12 -8.36 10.22
N MET A 280 16.02 -7.07 10.50
CA MET A 280 16.38 -6.46 11.78
C MET A 280 15.26 -6.68 12.81
N SER A 281 15.63 -6.57 14.10
CA SER A 281 14.70 -6.69 15.20
C SER A 281 13.71 -5.52 15.27
N VAL A 282 12.61 -5.68 16.01
CA VAL A 282 11.68 -4.59 16.36
C VAL A 282 12.47 -3.46 17.04
N ARG A 283 13.35 -3.79 17.99
CA ARG A 283 14.24 -2.84 18.68
C ARG A 283 15.03 -2.01 17.69
N ASP A 284 15.79 -2.65 16.81
CA ASP A 284 16.68 -1.97 15.88
C ASP A 284 15.90 -1.12 14.88
N ASN A 285 14.73 -1.59 14.46
CA ASN A 285 13.84 -0.81 13.61
C ASN A 285 13.31 0.46 14.32
N ILE A 286 12.95 0.39 15.59
CA ILE A 286 12.51 1.58 16.36
C ILE A 286 13.68 2.56 16.54
N LEU A 287 14.87 2.06 16.88
CA LEU A 287 16.01 2.91 17.19
C LEU A 287 16.74 3.48 15.96
N LEU A 288 16.46 2.97 14.75
CA LEU A 288 17.22 3.28 13.54
C LEU A 288 17.45 4.77 13.32
N SER A 289 16.42 5.59 13.49
CA SER A 289 16.51 7.04 13.32
C SER A 289 16.94 7.78 14.60
N SER A 290 17.00 7.10 15.74
CA SER A 290 17.33 7.67 17.05
C SER A 290 18.76 7.38 17.50
N TYR A 291 19.51 6.53 16.79
CA TYR A 291 20.90 6.21 17.15
C TYR A 291 21.77 7.45 17.36
N PRO A 292 21.74 8.51 16.53
CA PRO A 292 22.53 9.70 16.79
C PRO A 292 22.20 10.42 18.11
N ALA A 293 20.97 10.28 18.61
CA ALA A 293 20.54 10.92 19.85
C ALA A 293 20.93 10.11 21.11
N ILE A 294 21.18 8.81 20.97
CA ILE A 294 21.59 7.92 22.07
C ILE A 294 23.09 7.52 22.00
N GLU A 295 23.79 8.07 21.02
CA GLU A 295 25.25 7.92 20.94
C GLU A 295 25.94 8.87 21.93
N LYS A 296 26.92 8.34 22.67
CA LYS A 296 27.79 9.09 23.57
C LYS A 296 29.23 8.63 23.35
N HIS A 297 30.10 9.56 22.96
CA HIS A 297 31.54 9.31 22.77
C HIS A 297 31.85 8.09 21.85
N GLY A 298 31.07 7.90 20.77
CA GLY A 298 31.23 6.80 19.82
C GLY A 298 30.56 5.49 20.25
N PHE A 299 29.91 5.44 21.41
CA PHE A 299 29.19 4.26 21.89
C PHE A 299 27.70 4.52 22.03
N ILE A 300 26.91 3.49 21.72
CA ILE A 300 25.44 3.54 21.86
C ILE A 300 25.07 3.28 23.33
N ASP A 301 24.32 4.21 23.93
CA ASP A 301 23.72 4.03 25.26
C ASP A 301 22.59 3.00 25.20
N ARG A 302 22.94 1.73 25.44
CA ARG A 302 21.98 0.60 25.40
C ARG A 302 20.85 0.73 26.42
N ARG A 303 21.07 1.41 27.56
CA ARG A 303 20.05 1.61 28.59
C ARG A 303 19.01 2.64 28.10
N ALA A 304 19.48 3.75 27.50
CA ALA A 304 18.59 4.73 26.87
C ALA A 304 17.81 4.11 25.72
N GLY A 305 18.47 3.35 24.85
CA GLY A 305 17.81 2.64 23.74
C GLY A 305 16.73 1.68 24.22
N ARG A 306 17.00 0.88 25.27
CA ARG A 306 15.99 -0.03 25.83
C ARG A 306 14.77 0.73 26.35
N ARG A 307 14.96 1.82 27.11
CA ARG A 307 13.86 2.63 27.64
C ARG A 307 12.95 3.16 26.52
N ILE A 308 13.54 3.68 25.42
CA ILE A 308 12.79 4.15 24.25
C ILE A 308 11.97 3.00 23.65
N VAL A 309 12.58 1.84 23.45
CA VAL A 309 11.89 0.69 22.84
C VAL A 309 10.72 0.22 23.70
N ASP A 310 10.94 0.04 25.00
CA ASP A 310 9.91 -0.43 25.93
C ASP A 310 8.73 0.58 26.02
N GLU A 311 9.04 1.88 26.07
CA GLU A 311 8.04 2.95 26.04
C GLU A 311 7.17 2.89 24.79
N TYR A 312 7.78 2.82 23.60
CA TYR A 312 7.02 2.84 22.35
C TYR A 312 6.30 1.54 22.05
N ILE A 313 6.83 0.38 22.47
CA ILE A 313 6.10 -0.89 22.40
C ILE A 313 4.83 -0.81 23.22
N ALA A 314 4.91 -0.30 24.46
CA ALA A 314 3.76 -0.13 25.33
C ALA A 314 2.77 0.91 24.81
N ARG A 315 3.25 2.11 24.43
CA ARG A 315 2.44 3.24 23.97
C ARG A 315 1.63 2.90 22.72
N PHE A 316 2.21 2.20 21.75
CA PHE A 316 1.53 1.78 20.53
C PHE A 316 0.90 0.39 20.62
N ARG A 317 1.01 -0.27 21.78
CA ARG A 317 0.50 -1.64 21.96
C ARG A 317 0.96 -2.57 20.84
N ILE A 318 2.28 -2.54 20.54
CA ILE A 318 2.86 -3.38 19.50
C ILE A 318 2.81 -4.83 19.93
N LYS A 319 2.05 -5.66 19.20
CA LYS A 319 1.94 -7.09 19.49
C LYS A 319 3.20 -7.81 18.98
N THR A 320 4.15 -8.04 19.85
CA THR A 320 5.40 -8.77 19.58
C THR A 320 5.75 -9.67 20.76
N PRO A 321 6.29 -10.89 20.54
CA PRO A 321 6.77 -11.76 21.63
C PRO A 321 7.94 -11.16 22.38
N SER A 322 8.80 -10.41 21.69
CA SER A 322 9.95 -9.71 22.29
C SER A 322 10.41 -8.57 21.37
N ALA A 323 11.20 -7.64 21.92
CA ALA A 323 11.83 -6.58 21.14
C ALA A 323 12.89 -7.12 20.13
N ASP A 324 13.39 -8.34 20.34
CA ASP A 324 14.36 -9.01 19.47
C ASP A 324 13.74 -9.76 18.29
N GLN A 325 12.41 -9.87 18.25
CA GLN A 325 11.69 -10.48 17.13
C GLN A 325 11.99 -9.75 15.82
N LYS A 326 12.27 -10.51 14.75
CA LYS A 326 12.46 -9.94 13.41
C LYS A 326 11.18 -9.28 12.92
N LEU A 327 11.28 -8.06 12.40
CA LEU A 327 10.12 -7.24 12.03
C LEU A 327 9.26 -7.88 10.93
N LYS A 328 9.85 -8.62 10.00
CA LYS A 328 9.12 -9.35 8.97
C LYS A 328 8.08 -10.33 9.47
N ASN A 329 8.23 -10.82 10.71
CA ASN A 329 7.33 -11.81 11.31
C ASN A 329 6.08 -11.18 11.95
N LEU A 330 5.98 -9.84 11.99
CA LEU A 330 4.82 -9.15 12.53
C LEU A 330 3.76 -8.88 11.44
N SER A 331 2.51 -8.76 11.87
CA SER A 331 1.42 -8.33 10.99
C SER A 331 1.67 -6.92 10.45
N GLY A 332 1.06 -6.59 9.30
CA GLY A 332 1.20 -5.29 8.67
C GLY A 332 0.88 -4.11 9.58
N GLY A 333 -0.17 -4.20 10.40
CA GLY A 333 -0.51 -3.18 11.38
C GLY A 333 0.57 -2.98 12.45
N ASN A 334 1.16 -4.08 12.96
CA ASN A 334 2.26 -3.97 13.93
C ASN A 334 3.56 -3.45 13.31
N GLN A 335 3.86 -3.80 12.04
CA GLN A 335 4.97 -3.19 11.31
C GLN A 335 4.80 -1.69 11.17
N GLN A 336 3.58 -1.21 10.86
CA GLN A 336 3.29 0.22 10.77
C GLN A 336 3.47 0.93 12.11
N LYS A 337 3.01 0.34 13.20
CA LYS A 337 3.22 0.85 14.57
C LYS A 337 4.72 1.00 14.89
N VAL A 338 5.56 0.07 14.43
CA VAL A 338 7.03 0.16 14.58
C VAL A 338 7.60 1.32 13.77
N ILE A 339 7.12 1.58 12.55
CA ILE A 339 7.55 2.75 11.75
C ILE A 339 7.15 4.05 12.46
N LEU A 340 5.93 4.14 12.97
CA LEU A 340 5.48 5.30 13.74
C LEU A 340 6.34 5.50 14.99
N ALA A 341 6.62 4.43 15.73
CA ALA A 341 7.49 4.45 16.89
C ALA A 341 8.90 4.95 16.56
N ARG A 342 9.50 4.47 15.46
CA ARG A 342 10.81 4.94 14.97
C ARG A 342 10.84 6.46 14.80
N TRP A 343 9.84 7.01 14.13
CA TRP A 343 9.82 8.43 13.81
C TRP A 343 9.51 9.28 15.04
N LEU A 344 8.55 8.87 15.87
CA LEU A 344 8.20 9.63 17.07
C LEU A 344 9.29 9.54 18.14
N ALA A 345 10.10 8.47 18.17
CA ALA A 345 11.28 8.36 19.03
C ALA A 345 12.36 9.42 18.75
N THR A 346 12.36 10.06 17.56
CA THR A 346 13.24 11.19 17.26
C THR A 346 12.77 12.52 17.86
N ASN A 347 11.60 12.53 18.54
CA ASN A 347 10.94 13.73 19.03
C ASN A 347 10.78 14.81 17.97
N PRO A 348 10.04 14.54 16.88
CA PRO A 348 9.91 15.45 15.76
C PRO A 348 9.01 16.64 16.11
N GLN A 349 9.24 17.80 15.45
CA GLN A 349 8.34 18.95 15.49
C GLN A 349 7.33 18.94 14.34
N PHE A 350 7.64 18.21 13.26
CA PHE A 350 6.78 18.08 12.09
C PHE A 350 6.84 16.65 11.56
N VAL A 351 5.67 16.07 11.30
CA VAL A 351 5.56 14.69 10.82
C VAL A 351 4.79 14.68 9.51
N ILE A 352 5.35 14.02 8.52
CA ILE A 352 4.74 13.77 7.22
C ILE A 352 4.23 12.33 7.20
N PHE A 353 2.97 12.15 6.84
CA PHE A 353 2.36 10.84 6.63
C PHE A 353 1.96 10.68 5.17
N ASP A 354 2.65 9.82 4.44
CA ASP A 354 2.30 9.47 3.07
C ASP A 354 1.57 8.12 3.05
N GLU A 355 0.27 8.18 2.86
CA GLU A 355 -0.66 7.04 2.91
C GLU A 355 -0.41 6.05 4.07
N PRO A 356 -0.33 6.53 5.33
CA PRO A 356 0.14 5.73 6.48
C PRO A 356 -0.73 4.53 6.80
N THR A 357 -1.93 4.45 6.22
CA THR A 357 -2.89 3.36 6.44
C THR A 357 -3.02 2.43 5.24
N ARG A 358 -2.17 2.56 4.24
CA ARG A 358 -2.18 1.69 3.07
C ARG A 358 -1.80 0.26 3.44
N GLY A 359 -2.60 -0.72 2.99
CA GLY A 359 -2.39 -2.14 3.29
C GLY A 359 -2.47 -2.50 4.77
N ILE A 360 -3.24 -1.73 5.55
CA ILE A 360 -3.55 -2.02 6.95
C ILE A 360 -5.04 -2.33 7.06
N ASP A 361 -5.37 -3.36 7.81
CA ASP A 361 -6.76 -3.73 8.09
C ASP A 361 -7.52 -2.66 8.88
N VAL A 362 -8.87 -2.70 8.79
CA VAL A 362 -9.74 -1.68 9.41
C VAL A 362 -9.59 -1.64 10.94
N GLY A 363 -9.29 -2.78 11.58
CA GLY A 363 -9.08 -2.85 13.01
C GLY A 363 -7.82 -2.10 13.43
N ALA A 364 -6.70 -2.33 12.74
CA ALA A 364 -5.42 -1.66 13.03
C ALA A 364 -5.43 -0.17 12.65
N LYS A 365 -6.29 0.27 11.70
CA LYS A 365 -6.46 1.70 11.39
C LYS A 365 -7.07 2.50 12.53
N LYS A 366 -7.86 1.86 13.40
CA LYS A 366 -8.53 2.52 14.53
C LYS A 366 -7.68 2.58 15.79
N GLU A 367 -6.73 1.67 15.95
CA GLU A 367 -5.74 1.68 17.02
C GLU A 367 -4.72 2.80 16.83
#